data_b0223beeb2c568fb0ed1827023e8cca7
#
_entry.id   b0223beeb2c568fb0ed1827023e8cca7
#
_cell.length_a   1.000
_cell.length_b   1.000
_cell.length_c   1.000
_cell.angle_alpha   90.00
_cell.angle_beta   90.00
_cell.angle_gamma   90.00
#
_symmetry.space_group_name_H-M   'P 1'
#
loop_
_entity.id
_entity.type
_entity.pdbx_description
1 polymer ?
#
loop_
_entity_poly.entity_id
_entity_poly.type
_entity_poly.pdbx_seq_one_letter_code
_entity_poly.pdbx_strand_id
1 'polypeptide(L)'
;MVLFINEAEIVKGKKVYAFLGMILDLPPIIRKAFFHIITFLYWEGQVIDNFNNIVNEHLDSFKDLLQSGIFLESLKAHLNIQLDFLIGDAQCRAKMVHTKQYNGEFGCSICLNPGVELRRSFRAYEFRPDYNLREHVGYLADLRRVENNNDTPSNGIKRLSCFANLVKEPFLEKIVLDPMHASFLGWYKHFSQMVFRSNNEF
;
A
#
# COMPACT_ATOMS: atom_id res chain seq x y z
N MET A 1 -5.74 -3.02 -14.52
CA MET A 1 -4.30 -2.84 -14.19
C MET A 1 -4.11 -2.90 -12.68
N VAL A 2 -2.96 -3.37 -12.24
CA VAL A 2 -2.55 -3.31 -10.82
C VAL A 2 -1.30 -2.46 -10.71
N LEU A 3 -1.21 -1.64 -9.66
CA LEU A 3 -0.03 -0.84 -9.34
C LEU A 3 0.67 -1.42 -8.11
N PHE A 4 1.92 -1.79 -8.27
CA PHE A 4 2.81 -2.19 -7.18
C PHE A 4 3.63 -1.00 -6.73
N ILE A 5 3.70 -0.80 -5.43
CA ILE A 5 4.59 0.20 -4.86
C ILE A 5 5.58 -0.52 -3.96
N ASN A 6 6.84 -0.39 -4.29
CA ASN A 6 7.93 -1.01 -3.55
C ASN A 6 8.92 0.06 -3.08
N GLU A 7 9.47 -0.16 -1.88
CA GLU A 7 10.55 0.66 -1.36
C GLU A 7 11.78 -0.19 -1.04
N ALA A 8 12.95 0.34 -1.35
CA ALA A 8 14.22 -0.26 -1.01
C ALA A 8 15.15 0.79 -0.39
N GLU A 9 15.83 0.44 0.69
CA GLU A 9 16.90 1.28 1.24
C GLU A 9 18.20 0.99 0.50
N ILE A 10 18.75 1.99 -0.21
CA ILE A 10 20.00 1.84 -0.96
C ILE A 10 21.19 2.13 -0.05
N VAL A 11 21.08 3.18 0.75
CA VAL A 11 22.09 3.62 1.73
C VAL A 11 21.32 4.10 2.95
N LYS A 12 21.92 4.03 4.13
CA LYS A 12 21.28 4.46 5.38
C LYS A 12 20.64 5.84 5.24
N GLY A 13 19.32 5.90 5.40
CA GLY A 13 18.52 7.12 5.30
C GLY A 13 18.12 7.55 3.88
N LYS A 14 18.55 6.81 2.83
CA LYS A 14 18.10 7.07 1.46
C LYS A 14 17.34 5.87 0.91
N LYS A 15 16.17 6.12 0.38
CA LYS A 15 15.29 5.09 -0.19
C LYS A 15 14.99 5.37 -1.64
N VAL A 16 14.72 4.28 -2.35
CA VAL A 16 14.12 4.30 -3.69
C VAL A 16 12.69 3.82 -3.55
N TYR A 17 11.79 4.52 -4.22
CA TYR A 17 10.40 4.14 -4.38
C TYR A 17 10.13 3.91 -5.86
N ALA A 18 9.65 2.73 -6.19
CA ALA A 18 9.26 2.37 -7.54
C ALA A 18 7.75 2.10 -7.59
N PHE A 19 7.08 2.76 -8.53
CA PHE A 19 5.66 2.58 -8.82
C PHE A 19 5.56 1.82 -10.13
N LEU A 20 5.25 0.54 -10.05
CA LEU A 20 5.28 -0.39 -11.16
C LEU A 20 3.87 -0.87 -11.49
N GLY A 21 3.47 -0.75 -12.74
CA GLY A 21 2.18 -1.23 -13.24
C GLY A 21 2.28 -2.56 -13.94
N MET A 22 1.26 -3.40 -13.77
CA MET A 22 1.09 -4.65 -14.50
C MET A 22 -0.30 -4.72 -15.10
N ILE A 23 -0.38 -5.13 -16.36
CA ILE A 23 -1.64 -5.30 -17.08
C ILE A 23 -2.22 -6.66 -16.75
N LEU A 24 -3.38 -6.70 -16.06
CA LEU A 24 -4.01 -7.95 -15.61
C LEU A 24 -4.61 -8.77 -16.76
N ASP A 25 -5.03 -8.12 -17.86
CA ASP A 25 -5.64 -8.77 -19.01
C ASP A 25 -4.64 -9.60 -19.84
N LEU A 26 -3.34 -9.40 -19.63
CA LEU A 26 -2.32 -10.24 -20.25
C LEU A 26 -2.27 -11.63 -19.61
N PRO A 27 -2.03 -12.70 -20.40
CA PRO A 27 -1.79 -14.05 -19.87
C PRO A 27 -0.67 -14.04 -18.81
N PRO A 28 -0.75 -14.86 -17.74
CA PRO A 28 0.19 -14.83 -16.62
C PRO A 28 1.67 -14.97 -17.00
N ILE A 29 1.98 -15.76 -18.03
CA ILE A 29 3.36 -15.94 -18.53
C ILE A 29 3.88 -14.65 -19.15
N ILE A 30 3.07 -13.99 -19.97
CA ILE A 30 3.42 -12.74 -20.65
C ILE A 30 3.45 -11.58 -19.64
N ARG A 31 2.45 -11.50 -18.77
CA ARG A 31 2.28 -10.47 -17.75
C ARG A 31 3.52 -10.27 -16.87
N LYS A 32 4.19 -11.38 -16.52
CA LYS A 32 5.36 -11.38 -15.63
C LYS A 32 6.69 -11.07 -16.34
N ALA A 33 6.71 -11.01 -17.66
CA ALA A 33 7.93 -10.68 -18.38
C ALA A 33 8.31 -9.22 -18.11
N PHE A 34 9.60 -8.97 -17.89
CA PHE A 34 10.16 -7.68 -17.48
C PHE A 34 9.67 -6.51 -18.37
N PHE A 35 9.61 -6.71 -19.68
CA PHE A 35 9.21 -5.67 -20.63
C PHE A 35 7.69 -5.39 -20.66
N HIS A 36 6.88 -6.12 -19.90
CA HIS A 36 5.45 -5.83 -19.73
C HIS A 36 5.16 -5.16 -18.37
N ILE A 37 6.19 -4.88 -17.58
CA ILE A 37 6.08 -4.09 -16.36
C ILE A 37 6.29 -2.63 -16.73
N ILE A 38 5.30 -1.81 -16.43
CA ILE A 38 5.30 -0.38 -16.75
C ILE A 38 5.81 0.38 -15.53
N THR A 39 6.89 1.14 -15.68
CA THR A 39 7.34 2.06 -14.64
C THR A 39 6.60 3.37 -14.77
N PHE A 40 5.72 3.69 -13.81
CA PHE A 40 4.98 4.94 -13.78
C PHE A 40 5.76 6.06 -13.10
N LEU A 41 6.45 5.72 -12.01
CA LEU A 41 7.18 6.68 -11.23
C LEU A 41 8.36 6.00 -10.56
N TYR A 42 9.49 6.68 -10.56
CA TYR A 42 10.67 6.34 -9.80
C TYR A 42 11.11 7.56 -9.00
N TRP A 43 11.27 7.40 -7.72
CA TRP A 43 11.75 8.47 -6.85
C TRP A 43 12.88 7.98 -5.96
N GLU A 44 13.94 8.77 -5.85
CA GLU A 44 15.08 8.53 -4.97
C GLU A 44 15.25 9.71 -4.02
N GLY A 45 15.41 9.44 -2.73
CA GLY A 45 15.60 10.50 -1.76
C GLY A 45 15.54 10.03 -0.32
N GLN A 46 15.21 10.97 0.56
CA GLN A 46 15.03 10.66 1.97
C GLN A 46 13.76 9.84 2.20
N VAL A 47 13.70 9.18 3.37
CA VAL A 47 12.47 8.48 3.80
C VAL A 47 11.30 9.44 3.84
N ILE A 48 10.20 9.07 3.22
CA ILE A 48 8.95 9.82 3.23
C ILE A 48 7.90 9.12 4.09
N ASP A 49 7.07 9.91 4.76
CA ASP A 49 6.00 9.40 5.62
C ASP A 49 4.74 9.04 4.86
N ASN A 50 4.55 9.63 3.68
CA ASN A 50 3.40 9.36 2.81
C ASN A 50 3.75 9.62 1.35
N PHE A 51 2.96 9.07 0.44
CA PHE A 51 3.18 9.23 -1.01
C PHE A 51 2.52 10.46 -1.61
N ASN A 52 1.69 11.19 -0.87
CA ASN A 52 1.00 12.36 -1.41
C ASN A 52 1.98 13.38 -1.98
N ASN A 53 3.12 13.59 -1.30
CA ASN A 53 4.12 14.58 -1.73
C ASN A 53 4.79 14.25 -3.07
N ILE A 54 4.86 12.96 -3.42
CA ILE A 54 5.45 12.52 -4.69
C ILE A 54 4.36 12.38 -5.76
N VAL A 55 3.26 11.72 -5.40
CA VAL A 55 2.22 11.36 -6.37
C VAL A 55 1.41 12.58 -6.80
N ASN A 56 1.19 13.56 -5.91
CA ASN A 56 0.42 14.76 -6.25
C ASN A 56 1.04 15.56 -7.40
N GLU A 57 2.35 15.57 -7.55
CA GLU A 57 3.03 16.23 -8.68
C GLU A 57 2.67 15.60 -10.03
N HIS A 58 2.29 14.32 -10.02
CA HIS A 58 1.96 13.54 -11.23
C HIS A 58 0.49 13.12 -11.27
N LEU A 59 -0.31 13.55 -10.27
CA LEU A 59 -1.68 13.07 -10.09
C LEU A 59 -2.57 13.38 -11.30
N ASP A 60 -2.42 14.56 -11.88
CA ASP A 60 -3.24 14.96 -13.03
C ASP A 60 -2.88 14.13 -14.27
N SER A 61 -1.60 13.88 -14.52
CA SER A 61 -1.17 12.98 -15.60
C SER A 61 -1.70 11.54 -15.41
N PHE A 62 -1.75 11.04 -14.17
CA PHE A 62 -2.38 9.75 -13.86
C PHE A 62 -3.88 9.76 -14.13
N LYS A 63 -4.57 10.81 -13.70
CA LYS A 63 -6.02 10.99 -13.95
C LYS A 63 -6.32 11.04 -15.43
N ASP A 64 -5.56 11.84 -16.18
CA ASP A 64 -5.71 11.95 -17.62
C ASP A 64 -5.52 10.61 -18.30
N LEU A 65 -4.51 9.84 -17.92
CA LEU A 65 -4.28 8.51 -18.43
C LEU A 65 -5.45 7.56 -18.14
N LEU A 66 -6.00 7.59 -16.92
CA LEU A 66 -7.13 6.74 -16.53
C LEU A 66 -8.44 7.17 -17.18
N GLN A 67 -8.62 8.45 -17.47
CA GLN A 67 -9.83 8.99 -18.09
C GLN A 67 -9.81 8.88 -19.60
N SER A 68 -8.69 9.26 -20.22
CA SER A 68 -8.55 9.33 -21.67
C SER A 68 -8.07 8.00 -22.28
N GLY A 69 -7.43 7.12 -21.49
CA GLY A 69 -6.83 5.89 -22.00
C GLY A 69 -5.63 6.16 -22.89
N ILE A 70 -5.27 5.18 -23.72
CA ILE A 70 -4.17 5.24 -24.68
C ILE A 70 -4.68 4.87 -26.06
N PHE A 71 -4.39 5.72 -27.05
CA PHE A 71 -4.61 5.37 -28.45
C PHE A 71 -3.37 4.66 -29.00
N LEU A 72 -3.56 3.42 -29.49
CA LEU A 72 -2.52 2.63 -30.13
C LEU A 72 -2.59 2.79 -31.65
N GLU A 73 -1.70 3.60 -32.21
CA GLU A 73 -1.61 3.86 -33.64
C GLU A 73 -1.44 2.58 -34.48
N SER A 74 -0.61 1.65 -33.99
CA SER A 74 -0.33 0.37 -34.68
C SER A 74 -1.56 -0.52 -34.83
N LEU A 75 -2.51 -0.43 -33.90
CA LEU A 75 -3.74 -1.20 -33.91
C LEU A 75 -4.96 -0.36 -34.29
N LYS A 76 -4.81 0.95 -34.44
CA LYS A 76 -5.90 1.93 -34.60
C LYS A 76 -7.01 1.72 -33.55
N ALA A 77 -6.61 1.39 -32.34
CA ALA A 77 -7.49 1.05 -31.24
C ALA A 77 -7.26 1.94 -30.03
N HIS A 78 -8.35 2.27 -29.34
CA HIS A 78 -8.32 3.00 -28.08
C HIS A 78 -8.41 2.01 -26.92
N LEU A 79 -7.43 2.06 -26.01
CA LEU A 79 -7.39 1.24 -24.80
C LEU A 79 -7.85 2.07 -23.62
N ASN A 80 -8.92 1.64 -22.97
CA ASN A 80 -9.31 2.19 -21.67
C ASN A 80 -8.44 1.57 -20.57
N ILE A 81 -7.91 2.42 -19.71
CA ILE A 81 -7.09 1.99 -18.59
C ILE A 81 -7.89 2.14 -17.31
N GLN A 82 -7.93 1.09 -16.49
CA GLN A 82 -8.52 1.11 -15.17
C GLN A 82 -7.51 0.62 -14.15
N LEU A 83 -7.36 1.36 -13.06
CA LEU A 83 -6.57 0.93 -11.91
C LEU A 83 -7.48 0.14 -10.96
N ASP A 84 -7.24 -1.18 -10.86
CA ASP A 84 -8.09 -2.08 -10.07
C ASP A 84 -7.57 -2.27 -8.66
N PHE A 85 -6.24 -2.40 -8.51
CA PHE A 85 -5.62 -2.70 -7.22
C PHE A 85 -4.31 -1.96 -7.03
N LEU A 86 -4.02 -1.65 -5.76
CA LEU A 86 -2.74 -1.15 -5.27
C LEU A 86 -2.12 -2.21 -4.36
N ILE A 87 -0.88 -2.56 -4.60
CA ILE A 87 -0.16 -3.59 -3.83
C ILE A 87 1.11 -3.01 -3.24
N GLY A 88 1.37 -3.30 -1.98
CA GLY A 88 2.60 -2.93 -1.31
C GLY A 88 2.81 -3.70 -0.01
N ASP A 89 4.03 -3.67 0.50
CA ASP A 89 4.32 -4.19 1.83
C ASP A 89 3.58 -3.39 2.93
N ALA A 90 3.69 -3.79 4.17
CA ALA A 90 2.95 -3.17 5.28
C ALA A 90 3.27 -1.67 5.44
N GLN A 91 4.52 -1.26 5.18
CA GLN A 91 4.94 0.14 5.29
C GLN A 91 4.40 0.95 4.11
N CYS A 92 4.55 0.45 2.89
CA CYS A 92 4.01 1.08 1.69
C CYS A 92 2.49 1.21 1.77
N ARG A 93 1.79 0.18 2.26
CA ARG A 93 0.33 0.24 2.43
C ARG A 93 -0.10 1.33 3.40
N ALA A 94 0.56 1.46 4.55
CA ALA A 94 0.27 2.53 5.49
C ALA A 94 0.50 3.92 4.86
N LYS A 95 1.51 4.07 4.01
CA LYS A 95 1.78 5.30 3.25
C LYS A 95 0.74 5.53 2.15
N MET A 96 0.31 4.47 1.44
CA MET A 96 -0.75 4.54 0.42
C MET A 96 -2.10 4.96 0.99
N VAL A 97 -2.50 4.36 2.12
CA VAL A 97 -3.79 4.67 2.78
C VAL A 97 -3.70 5.93 3.64
N HIS A 98 -2.50 6.39 3.93
CA HIS A 98 -2.21 7.49 4.83
C HIS A 98 -2.65 7.21 6.26
N THR A 99 -2.34 5.99 6.73
CA THR A 99 -2.60 5.53 8.10
C THR A 99 -1.36 5.59 8.97
N LYS A 100 -1.53 5.35 10.27
CA LYS A 100 -0.42 5.04 11.16
C LYS A 100 0.27 3.75 10.70
N GLN A 101 1.57 3.66 10.95
CA GLN A 101 2.36 2.45 10.69
C GLN A 101 1.96 1.32 11.64
N TYR A 102 2.40 0.11 11.35
CA TYR A 102 2.11 -1.11 12.12
C TYR A 102 2.51 -1.04 13.61
N ASN A 103 3.38 -0.12 14.00
CA ASN A 103 3.75 0.12 15.40
C ASN A 103 2.89 1.20 16.09
N GLY A 104 1.95 1.80 15.39
CA GLY A 104 1.04 2.81 15.91
C GLY A 104 -0.31 2.24 16.35
N GLU A 105 -0.99 2.93 17.24
CA GLU A 105 -2.36 2.59 17.59
C GLU A 105 -3.27 2.60 16.36
N PHE A 106 -4.07 1.53 16.17
CA PHE A 106 -4.84 1.29 14.95
C PHE A 106 -3.97 1.24 13.68
N GLY A 107 -2.73 0.75 13.78
CA GLY A 107 -1.81 0.63 12.64
C GLY A 107 -2.11 -0.53 11.69
N CYS A 108 -3.07 -1.40 12.01
CA CYS A 108 -3.54 -2.40 11.06
C CYS A 108 -4.33 -1.73 9.94
N SER A 109 -3.98 -2.03 8.68
CA SER A 109 -4.69 -1.50 7.51
C SER A 109 -5.94 -2.31 7.14
N ILE A 110 -6.21 -3.43 7.83
CA ILE A 110 -7.32 -4.35 7.54
C ILE A 110 -8.41 -4.26 8.60
N CYS A 111 -8.05 -4.12 9.89
CA CYS A 111 -9.00 -4.12 10.98
C CYS A 111 -8.80 -2.93 11.94
N LEU A 112 -9.78 -2.73 12.81
CA LEU A 112 -9.79 -1.68 13.83
C LEU A 112 -9.20 -2.15 15.16
N ASN A 113 -8.17 -3.02 15.11
CA ASN A 113 -7.44 -3.41 16.31
C ASN A 113 -6.52 -2.27 16.77
N PRO A 114 -6.70 -1.72 17.98
CA PRO A 114 -5.83 -0.66 18.49
C PRO A 114 -4.42 -1.16 18.81
N GLY A 115 -4.26 -2.46 19.03
CA GLY A 115 -3.04 -3.06 19.58
C GLY A 115 -2.77 -2.65 21.03
N VAL A 116 -1.81 -3.32 21.67
CA VAL A 116 -1.35 -3.03 23.02
C VAL A 116 0.10 -2.57 22.95
N GLU A 117 0.38 -1.41 23.51
CA GLU A 117 1.76 -0.92 23.61
C GLU A 117 2.51 -1.72 24.68
N LEU A 118 3.55 -2.46 24.26
CA LEU A 118 4.39 -3.25 25.15
C LEU A 118 5.59 -2.44 25.64
N ARG A 119 6.14 -1.58 24.79
CA ARG A 119 7.21 -0.63 25.10
C ARG A 119 7.22 0.47 24.04
N ARG A 120 7.93 1.56 24.29
CA ARG A 120 8.05 2.68 23.35
C ARG A 120 8.35 2.19 21.92
N SER A 121 7.52 2.58 20.98
CA SER A 121 7.60 2.23 19.56
C SER A 121 7.43 0.74 19.23
N PHE A 122 6.99 -0.09 20.19
CA PHE A 122 6.67 -1.48 19.96
C PHE A 122 5.26 -1.80 20.42
N ARG A 123 4.39 -2.21 19.50
CA ARG A 123 2.99 -2.53 19.72
C ARG A 123 2.68 -3.94 19.26
N ALA A 124 2.00 -4.71 20.08
CA ALA A 124 1.49 -6.03 19.72
C ALA A 124 0.03 -5.94 19.31
N TYR A 125 -0.35 -6.72 18.30
CA TYR A 125 -1.72 -6.88 17.88
C TYR A 125 -2.15 -8.30 18.17
N GLU A 126 -2.96 -8.46 19.21
CA GLU A 126 -3.53 -9.75 19.56
C GLU A 126 -4.50 -10.17 18.46
N PHE A 127 -4.40 -11.43 18.03
CA PHE A 127 -5.40 -11.98 17.12
C PHE A 127 -6.69 -12.24 17.90
N ARG A 128 -7.75 -11.54 17.50
CA ARG A 128 -9.11 -11.76 17.98
C ARG A 128 -10.06 -11.76 16.79
N PRO A 129 -10.91 -12.78 16.65
CA PRO A 129 -11.84 -12.88 15.53
C PRO A 129 -12.98 -11.83 15.60
N ASP A 130 -13.18 -11.19 16.75
CA ASP A 130 -14.22 -10.21 17.02
C ASP A 130 -13.85 -8.75 16.65
N TYR A 131 -12.61 -8.51 16.20
CA TYR A 131 -12.26 -7.17 15.71
C TYR A 131 -12.95 -6.86 14.39
N ASN A 132 -13.61 -5.70 14.36
CA ASN A 132 -14.24 -5.19 13.15
C ASN A 132 -13.20 -4.95 12.04
N LEU A 133 -13.52 -5.36 10.84
CA LEU A 133 -12.75 -5.00 9.65
C LEU A 133 -12.95 -3.51 9.34
N ARG A 134 -11.95 -2.92 8.68
CA ARG A 134 -12.10 -1.57 8.13
C ARG A 134 -12.99 -1.64 6.90
N GLU A 135 -14.07 -0.89 6.96
CA GLU A 135 -15.00 -0.72 5.85
C GLU A 135 -14.83 0.66 5.22
N HIS A 136 -15.19 0.78 3.95
CA HIS A 136 -15.10 2.06 3.23
C HIS A 136 -15.93 3.16 3.88
N VAL A 137 -17.13 2.84 4.35
CA VAL A 137 -18.00 3.80 5.06
C VAL A 137 -17.36 4.30 6.35
N GLY A 138 -16.73 3.39 7.11
CA GLY A 138 -15.97 3.74 8.31
C GLY A 138 -14.76 4.62 8.00
N TYR A 139 -14.04 4.33 6.92
CA TYR A 139 -12.92 5.14 6.44
C TYR A 139 -13.35 6.59 6.12
N LEU A 140 -14.45 6.76 5.41
CA LEU A 140 -14.99 8.10 5.10
C LEU A 140 -15.44 8.84 6.37
N ALA A 141 -16.01 8.14 7.34
CA ALA A 141 -16.38 8.73 8.64
C ALA A 141 -15.13 9.17 9.43
N ASP A 142 -14.06 8.37 9.42
CA ASP A 142 -12.80 8.73 10.07
C ASP A 142 -12.13 9.92 9.40
N LEU A 143 -12.14 10.01 8.07
CA LEU A 143 -11.64 11.20 7.36
C LEU A 143 -12.36 12.48 7.78
N ARG A 144 -13.69 12.45 7.85
CA ARG A 144 -14.49 13.61 8.32
C ARG A 144 -14.13 14.00 9.76
N ARG A 145 -13.85 13.02 10.63
CA ARG A 145 -13.40 13.31 12.00
C ARG A 145 -12.03 13.97 12.03
N VAL A 146 -11.10 13.50 11.18
CA VAL A 146 -9.75 14.10 11.06
C VAL A 146 -9.86 15.56 10.61
N GLU A 147 -10.64 15.83 9.56
CA GLU A 147 -10.89 17.18 9.05
C GLU A 147 -11.50 18.11 10.11
N ASN A 148 -12.46 17.60 10.89
CA ASN A 148 -13.13 18.39 11.92
C ASN A 148 -12.29 18.59 13.20
N ASN A 149 -11.26 17.75 13.43
CA ASN A 149 -10.44 17.74 14.65
C ASN A 149 -8.98 18.20 14.41
N ASN A 150 -8.78 19.19 13.56
CA ASN A 150 -7.45 19.77 13.28
C ASN A 150 -6.41 18.70 12.95
N ASP A 151 -6.70 17.83 12.01
CA ASP A 151 -5.82 16.75 11.52
C ASP A 151 -5.41 15.74 12.60
N THR A 152 -6.15 15.65 13.72
CA THR A 152 -5.93 14.60 14.72
C THR A 152 -6.36 13.24 14.15
N PRO A 153 -5.46 12.23 14.12
CA PRO A 153 -5.79 10.94 13.53
C PRO A 153 -6.98 10.26 14.19
N SER A 154 -7.92 9.75 13.38
CA SER A 154 -9.07 8.96 13.82
C SER A 154 -8.89 7.50 13.41
N ASN A 155 -8.98 6.57 14.36
CA ASN A 155 -8.77 5.13 14.13
C ASN A 155 -7.52 4.82 13.28
N GLY A 156 -6.44 5.59 13.50
CA GLY A 156 -5.20 5.46 12.75
C GLY A 156 -5.17 6.16 11.38
N ILE A 157 -6.30 6.62 10.85
CA ILE A 157 -6.36 7.44 9.61
C ILE A 157 -5.84 8.84 9.92
N LYS A 158 -4.92 9.34 9.09
CA LYS A 158 -4.28 10.66 9.26
C LYS A 158 -4.89 11.73 8.36
N ARG A 159 -5.18 11.39 7.12
CA ARG A 159 -5.81 12.26 6.12
C ARG A 159 -6.19 11.48 4.85
N LEU A 160 -6.79 12.15 3.89
CA LEU A 160 -7.14 11.55 2.60
C LEU A 160 -5.88 11.15 1.82
N SER A 161 -5.91 9.97 1.24
CA SER A 161 -4.88 9.48 0.32
C SER A 161 -5.11 10.04 -1.09
N CYS A 162 -4.04 10.45 -1.76
CA CYS A 162 -4.10 10.81 -3.19
C CYS A 162 -4.55 9.64 -4.07
N PHE A 163 -4.26 8.41 -3.68
CA PHE A 163 -4.66 7.21 -4.42
C PHE A 163 -6.18 6.96 -4.38
N ALA A 164 -6.89 7.50 -3.39
CA ALA A 164 -8.34 7.37 -3.32
C ALA A 164 -9.04 8.01 -4.53
N ASN A 165 -8.38 8.97 -5.19
CA ASN A 165 -8.88 9.62 -6.40
C ASN A 165 -8.51 8.88 -7.70
N LEU A 166 -7.67 7.84 -7.62
CA LEU A 166 -7.18 7.09 -8.79
C LEU A 166 -7.88 5.75 -8.98
N VAL A 167 -8.40 5.17 -7.91
CA VAL A 167 -9.11 3.88 -7.95
C VAL A 167 -10.60 4.09 -7.79
N LYS A 168 -11.39 3.19 -8.39
CA LYS A 168 -12.83 3.19 -8.14
C LYS A 168 -13.12 2.79 -6.70
N GLU A 169 -14.13 3.40 -6.11
CA GLU A 169 -14.64 2.99 -4.79
C GLU A 169 -15.08 1.51 -4.81
N PRO A 170 -14.96 0.81 -3.70
CA PRO A 170 -14.46 1.26 -2.38
C PRO A 170 -12.92 1.20 -2.28
N PHE A 171 -12.28 2.32 -1.94
CA PHE A 171 -10.83 2.49 -1.96
C PHE A 171 -10.07 1.45 -1.11
N LEU A 172 -10.49 1.23 0.13
CA LEU A 172 -9.77 0.31 1.04
C LEU A 172 -9.72 -1.14 0.53
N GLU A 173 -10.75 -1.58 -0.16
CA GLU A 173 -10.83 -2.93 -0.74
C GLU A 173 -9.88 -3.11 -1.94
N LYS A 174 -9.41 -2.00 -2.51
CA LYS A 174 -8.44 -2.00 -3.60
C LYS A 174 -6.99 -2.06 -3.12
N ILE A 175 -6.76 -1.94 -1.81
CA ILE A 175 -5.42 -2.02 -1.22
C ILE A 175 -5.12 -3.45 -0.81
N VAL A 176 -4.40 -4.16 -1.66
CA VAL A 176 -4.09 -5.58 -1.47
C VAL A 176 -2.82 -5.76 -0.65
N LEU A 177 -2.84 -6.75 0.23
CA LEU A 177 -1.66 -7.18 0.96
C LEU A 177 -0.70 -7.90 0.02
N ASP A 178 0.57 -7.51 0.03
CA ASP A 178 1.59 -8.28 -0.66
C ASP A 178 1.84 -9.61 0.07
N PRO A 179 1.45 -10.76 -0.50
CA PRO A 179 1.58 -12.04 0.17
C PRO A 179 3.04 -12.46 0.36
N MET A 180 3.96 -11.99 -0.48
CA MET A 180 5.39 -12.30 -0.35
C MET A 180 5.95 -11.68 0.94
N HIS A 181 5.73 -10.39 1.15
CA HIS A 181 6.22 -9.71 2.35
C HIS A 181 5.46 -10.10 3.60
N ALA A 182 4.15 -10.30 3.51
CA ALA A 182 3.35 -10.65 4.68
C ALA A 182 3.56 -12.09 5.15
N SER A 183 3.56 -13.06 4.22
CA SER A 183 3.63 -14.48 4.56
C SER A 183 5.06 -15.02 4.53
N PHE A 184 5.76 -14.90 3.39
CA PHE A 184 7.05 -15.57 3.19
C PHE A 184 8.21 -14.84 3.87
N LEU A 185 8.38 -13.54 3.65
CA LEU A 185 9.43 -12.74 4.27
C LEU A 185 9.08 -12.28 5.69
N GLY A 186 7.80 -12.23 6.02
CA GLY A 186 7.31 -11.91 7.36
C GLY A 186 7.18 -13.15 8.23
N TRP A 187 5.96 -13.68 8.34
CA TRP A 187 5.61 -14.72 9.30
C TRP A 187 6.41 -16.01 9.13
N TYR A 188 6.51 -16.56 7.90
CA TYR A 188 7.19 -17.84 7.65
C TYR A 188 8.68 -17.76 7.97
N LYS A 189 9.35 -16.67 7.62
CA LYS A 189 10.75 -16.45 7.96
C LYS A 189 10.97 -16.42 9.47
N HIS A 190 10.15 -15.68 10.20
CA HIS A 190 10.27 -15.61 11.67
C HIS A 190 9.95 -16.94 12.34
N PHE A 191 8.91 -17.63 11.88
CA PHE A 191 8.56 -18.95 12.37
C PHE A 191 9.70 -19.95 12.16
N SER A 192 10.25 -20.05 10.95
CA SER A 192 11.38 -20.94 10.66
C SER A 192 12.60 -20.58 11.50
N GLN A 193 12.88 -19.29 11.70
CA GLN A 193 13.98 -18.89 12.59
C GLN A 193 13.77 -19.31 14.05
N MET A 194 12.56 -19.24 14.57
CA MET A 194 12.26 -19.74 15.92
C MET A 194 12.44 -21.25 16.01
N VAL A 195 11.89 -22.00 15.04
CA VAL A 195 11.96 -23.47 15.05
C VAL A 195 13.40 -23.99 14.89
N PHE A 196 14.18 -23.40 13.97
CA PHE A 196 15.53 -23.88 13.68
C PHE A 196 16.62 -23.30 14.59
N ARG A 197 16.41 -22.13 15.22
CA ARG A 197 17.35 -21.58 16.20
C ARG A 197 17.24 -22.26 17.56
N SER A 198 16.07 -22.72 17.95
CA SER A 198 15.89 -23.49 19.21
C SER A 198 16.60 -24.85 19.21
N ASN A 199 17.00 -25.36 18.04
CA ASN A 199 17.71 -26.65 17.92
C ASN A 199 19.24 -26.53 17.95
N ASN A 200 19.80 -25.33 18.06
CA ASN A 200 21.25 -25.12 18.15
C ASN A 200 21.76 -24.82 19.57
N GLU A 201 20.92 -24.95 20.59
CA GLU A 201 21.27 -24.79 22.01
C GLU A 201 21.23 -26.13 22.78
N PHE A 202 21.61 -27.22 22.10
CA PHE A 202 21.87 -28.52 22.76
C PHE A 202 23.27 -29.01 22.45
#